data_853043355c29029b0848a1e8e13dd484
#
_entry.id   853043355c29029b0848a1e8e13dd484
#
_cell.length_a   1.000
_cell.length_b   1.000
_cell.length_c   1.000
_cell.angle_alpha   90.00
_cell.angle_beta   90.00
_cell.angle_gamma   90.00
#
_symmetry.space_group_name_H-M   'P 1'
#
loop_
_entity.id
_entity.type
_entity.pdbx_description
1 polymer ?
#
loop_
_entity_poly.entity_id
_entity_poly.type
_entity_poly.pdbx_seq_one_letter_code
_entity_poly.pdbx_strand_id
1 'polypeptide(L)'
;DPQLVARLLASGKNVVTPLNWFYPGKRDVSALEQACEAGNSTLHGTGIHPGGITERFPLMISALSSAITHVRAEEFSDIRTYGAPAVISDIMLFGKTPEEAAASPMVHFLGQGFQQSMEMVAAEMGFAVDAKVISGHEVAVATAPIDSPIGIIEPGLVAAQRFSWQHTVRGVRGIIVMGFESA
;
A
#
# COMPACT_ATOMS: atom_id res chain seq x y z
N ASP A 1 4.69 3.03 15.19
CA ASP A 1 5.83 3.47 16.00
C ASP A 1 6.90 2.36 16.01
N PRO A 2 8.06 2.54 15.33
CA PRO A 2 9.15 1.57 15.29
C PRO A 2 9.73 1.23 16.67
N GLN A 3 9.74 2.20 17.58
CA GLN A 3 10.27 1.99 18.94
C GLN A 3 9.38 1.03 19.75
N LEU A 4 8.07 1.11 19.59
CA LEU A 4 7.14 0.17 20.20
C LEU A 4 7.38 -1.25 19.66
N VAL A 5 7.53 -1.38 18.35
CA VAL A 5 7.82 -2.66 17.69
C VAL A 5 9.12 -3.25 18.24
N ALA A 6 10.21 -2.48 18.29
CA ALA A 6 11.49 -2.93 18.83
C ALA A 6 11.37 -3.40 20.29
N ARG A 7 10.65 -2.68 21.14
CA ARG A 7 10.43 -3.10 22.55
C ARG A 7 9.65 -4.42 22.66
N LEU A 8 8.63 -4.62 21.83
CA LEU A 8 7.87 -5.87 21.78
C LEU A 8 8.76 -7.04 21.37
N LEU A 9 9.55 -6.85 20.30
CA LEU A 9 10.49 -7.84 19.80
C LEU A 9 11.53 -8.20 20.87
N ALA A 10 12.21 -7.21 21.47
CA ALA A 10 13.21 -7.42 22.51
C ALA A 10 12.63 -8.11 23.77
N SER A 11 11.31 -8.01 24.00
CA SER A 11 10.64 -8.72 25.10
C SER A 11 10.24 -10.16 24.76
N GLY A 12 10.67 -10.69 23.61
CA GLY A 12 10.39 -12.07 23.18
C GLY A 12 9.05 -12.26 22.49
N LYS A 13 8.39 -11.19 22.01
CA LYS A 13 7.11 -11.28 21.33
C LYS A 13 7.28 -11.20 19.82
N ASN A 14 6.71 -12.16 19.09
CA ASN A 14 6.60 -12.04 17.65
C ASN A 14 5.60 -10.94 17.29
N VAL A 15 5.92 -10.17 16.26
CA VAL A 15 5.09 -9.06 15.76
C VAL A 15 4.70 -9.34 14.32
N VAL A 16 3.40 -9.33 14.06
CA VAL A 16 2.82 -9.36 12.70
C VAL A 16 2.08 -8.04 12.49
N THR A 17 2.32 -7.38 11.37
CA THR A 17 1.73 -6.08 11.09
C THR A 17 1.31 -5.94 9.63
N PRO A 18 0.12 -5.37 9.34
CA PRO A 18 -0.30 -5.01 8.00
C PRO A 18 0.20 -3.61 7.58
N LEU A 19 0.99 -2.94 8.41
CA LEU A 19 1.49 -1.60 8.17
C LEU A 19 3.01 -1.60 8.02
N ASN A 20 3.50 -1.36 6.81
CA ASN A 20 4.94 -1.36 6.48
C ASN A 20 5.65 -2.71 6.72
N TRP A 21 6.94 -2.73 6.57
CA TRP A 21 7.81 -3.90 6.79
C TRP A 21 7.55 -5.09 5.85
N PHE A 22 6.86 -4.85 4.72
CA PHE A 22 6.62 -5.87 3.69
C PHE A 22 7.92 -6.28 3.01
N TYR A 23 8.77 -5.30 2.76
CA TYR A 23 10.08 -5.45 2.17
C TYR A 23 11.02 -4.34 2.67
N PRO A 24 11.93 -4.62 3.59
CA PRO A 24 12.86 -3.61 4.10
C PRO A 24 13.78 -3.07 3.00
N GLY A 25 14.21 -3.91 2.03
CA GLY A 25 15.05 -3.50 0.93
C GLY A 25 16.37 -2.89 1.44
N LYS A 26 16.60 -1.61 1.11
CA LYS A 26 17.78 -0.84 1.53
C LYS A 26 17.54 0.02 2.79
N ARG A 27 16.41 -0.13 3.43
CA ARG A 27 16.07 0.63 4.64
C ARG A 27 16.89 0.13 5.82
N ASP A 28 17.32 1.04 6.69
CA ASP A 28 18.00 0.65 7.92
C ASP A 28 16.98 0.01 8.87
N VAL A 29 17.15 -1.28 9.10
CA VAL A 29 16.35 -2.09 10.04
C VAL A 29 17.18 -2.66 11.18
N SER A 30 18.42 -2.22 11.32
CA SER A 30 19.40 -2.75 12.30
C SER A 30 18.87 -2.77 13.72
N ALA A 31 18.15 -1.74 14.15
CA ALA A 31 17.56 -1.69 15.49
C ALA A 31 16.46 -2.75 15.68
N LEU A 32 15.72 -3.10 14.64
CA LEU A 32 14.71 -4.16 14.70
C LEU A 32 15.34 -5.55 14.65
N GLU A 33 16.40 -5.73 13.87
CA GLU A 33 17.18 -6.97 13.83
C GLU A 33 17.80 -7.27 15.21
N GLN A 34 18.46 -6.29 15.82
CA GLN A 34 18.99 -6.40 17.17
C GLN A 34 17.91 -6.74 18.22
N ALA A 35 16.72 -6.14 18.08
CA ALA A 35 15.61 -6.43 18.98
C ALA A 35 15.07 -7.86 18.77
N CYS A 36 15.02 -8.34 17.53
CA CYS A 36 14.64 -9.72 17.21
C CYS A 36 15.64 -10.71 17.81
N GLU A 37 16.94 -10.46 17.65
CA GLU A 37 18.00 -11.29 18.21
C GLU A 37 17.94 -11.33 19.75
N ALA A 38 17.84 -10.16 20.39
CA ALA A 38 17.77 -10.05 21.85
C ALA A 38 16.57 -10.78 22.45
N GLY A 39 15.42 -10.75 21.77
CA GLY A 39 14.19 -11.38 22.22
C GLY A 39 13.95 -12.78 21.66
N ASN A 40 14.82 -13.30 20.78
CA ASN A 40 14.57 -14.51 19.99
C ASN A 40 13.17 -14.49 19.36
N SER A 41 12.86 -13.41 18.67
CA SER A 41 11.54 -13.09 18.14
C SER A 41 11.59 -12.72 16.66
N THR A 42 10.44 -12.61 16.02
CA THR A 42 10.31 -12.34 14.59
C THR A 42 9.36 -11.16 14.33
N LEU A 43 9.75 -10.28 13.42
CA LEU A 43 8.88 -9.29 12.81
C LEU A 43 8.46 -9.76 11.41
N HIS A 44 7.17 -9.75 11.13
CA HIS A 44 6.63 -10.07 9.81
C HIS A 44 5.64 -9.00 9.34
N GLY A 45 6.01 -8.32 8.26
CA GLY A 45 5.10 -7.43 7.52
C GLY A 45 4.27 -8.26 6.55
N THR A 46 2.95 -8.11 6.60
CA THR A 46 2.01 -8.83 5.74
C THR A 46 0.73 -8.04 5.56
N GLY A 47 -0.16 -8.52 4.72
CA GLY A 47 -1.45 -7.90 4.45
C GLY A 47 -2.06 -8.53 3.21
N ILE A 48 -3.09 -7.89 2.67
CA ILE A 48 -3.68 -8.29 1.39
C ILE A 48 -3.18 -7.35 0.30
N HIS A 49 -3.28 -6.03 0.51
CA HIS A 49 -2.93 -5.00 -0.46
C HIS A 49 -2.47 -3.70 0.26
N PRO A 50 -1.17 -3.51 0.46
CA PRO A 50 -0.02 -4.38 0.14
C PRO A 50 0.16 -5.55 1.12
N GLY A 51 1.03 -6.51 0.73
CA GLY A 51 1.47 -7.64 1.54
C GLY A 51 1.10 -9.03 1.01
N GLY A 52 0.24 -9.11 0.01
CA GLY A 52 -0.22 -10.37 -0.59
C GLY A 52 -0.48 -10.26 -2.08
N ILE A 53 -1.56 -9.59 -2.48
CA ILE A 53 -1.97 -9.47 -3.89
C ILE A 53 -0.93 -8.70 -4.72
N THR A 54 -0.34 -7.66 -4.14
CA THR A 54 0.64 -6.81 -4.83
C THR A 54 1.99 -7.47 -5.04
N GLU A 55 2.35 -8.46 -4.24
CA GLU A 55 3.66 -9.12 -4.33
C GLU A 55 3.53 -10.57 -4.80
N ARG A 56 2.79 -11.37 -4.04
CA ARG A 56 2.80 -12.83 -4.21
C ARG A 56 2.16 -13.25 -5.52
N PHE A 57 1.04 -12.65 -5.93
CA PHE A 57 0.39 -13.01 -7.19
C PHE A 57 1.23 -12.62 -8.40
N PRO A 58 1.76 -11.38 -8.54
CA PRO A 58 2.67 -11.07 -9.63
C PRO A 58 3.87 -12.02 -9.69
N LEU A 59 4.49 -12.35 -8.55
CA LEU A 59 5.64 -13.26 -8.50
C LEU A 59 5.25 -14.69 -8.91
N MET A 60 4.12 -15.21 -8.45
CA MET A 60 3.65 -16.53 -8.85
C MET A 60 3.31 -16.62 -10.34
N ILE A 61 2.62 -15.60 -10.87
CA ILE A 61 2.20 -15.55 -12.28
C ILE A 61 3.40 -15.30 -13.19
N SER A 62 4.43 -14.62 -12.72
CA SER A 62 5.65 -14.35 -13.50
C SER A 62 6.33 -15.62 -14.01
N ALA A 63 6.20 -16.73 -13.27
CA ALA A 63 6.73 -18.03 -13.69
C ALA A 63 6.10 -18.57 -14.99
N LEU A 64 4.96 -18.04 -15.42
CA LEU A 64 4.28 -18.41 -16.67
C LEU A 64 4.74 -17.56 -17.86
N SER A 65 5.61 -16.58 -17.65
CA SER A 65 6.08 -15.64 -18.68
C SER A 65 7.54 -15.87 -19.01
N SER A 66 7.86 -15.94 -20.29
CA SER A 66 9.26 -16.04 -20.77
C SER A 66 9.99 -14.69 -20.78
N ALA A 67 9.24 -13.60 -20.85
CA ALA A 67 9.78 -12.23 -20.80
C ALA A 67 8.76 -11.30 -20.16
N ILE A 68 9.20 -10.56 -19.13
CA ILE A 68 8.35 -9.61 -18.41
C ILE A 68 8.86 -8.22 -18.70
N THR A 69 8.00 -7.39 -19.30
CA THR A 69 8.29 -5.98 -19.61
C THR A 69 7.44 -5.02 -18.79
N HIS A 70 6.40 -5.52 -18.14
CA HIS A 70 5.48 -4.72 -17.37
C HIS A 70 4.79 -5.57 -16.30
N VAL A 71 4.65 -5.01 -15.11
CA VAL A 71 3.85 -5.58 -14.02
C VAL A 71 2.85 -4.53 -13.58
N ARG A 72 1.59 -4.91 -13.51
CA ARG A 72 0.50 -4.07 -13.02
C ARG A 72 -0.36 -4.88 -12.06
N ALA A 73 -0.53 -4.39 -10.84
CA ALA A 73 -1.44 -4.93 -9.85
C ALA A 73 -2.45 -3.85 -9.47
N GLU A 74 -3.72 -4.19 -9.48
CA GLU A 74 -4.82 -3.29 -9.18
C GLU A 74 -5.81 -3.98 -8.26
N GLU A 75 -6.41 -3.20 -7.37
CA GLU A 75 -7.55 -3.59 -6.55
C GLU A 75 -8.70 -2.64 -6.81
N PHE A 76 -9.88 -3.21 -7.01
CA PHE A 76 -11.16 -2.49 -7.10
C PHE A 76 -12.04 -2.99 -5.96
N SER A 77 -12.41 -2.08 -5.06
CA SER A 77 -13.16 -2.42 -3.85
C SER A 77 -14.43 -1.59 -3.73
N ASP A 78 -15.54 -2.26 -3.44
CA ASP A 78 -16.77 -1.61 -2.97
C ASP A 78 -16.69 -1.50 -1.44
N ILE A 79 -16.58 -0.28 -0.93
CA ILE A 79 -16.41 -0.02 0.50
C ILE A 79 -17.72 0.22 1.25
N ARG A 80 -18.88 0.14 0.59
CA ARG A 80 -20.20 0.36 1.22
C ARG A 80 -20.49 -0.60 2.36
N THR A 81 -19.80 -1.72 2.41
CA THR A 81 -19.92 -2.72 3.48
C THR A 81 -18.70 -2.79 4.40
N TYR A 82 -17.76 -1.86 4.29
CA TYR A 82 -16.53 -1.89 5.06
C TYR A 82 -16.78 -1.55 6.53
N GLY A 83 -16.40 -2.45 7.44
CA GLY A 83 -16.77 -2.42 8.85
C GLY A 83 -16.00 -1.42 9.73
N ALA A 84 -15.21 -0.50 9.16
CA ALA A 84 -14.41 0.47 9.90
C ALA A 84 -14.66 1.91 9.42
N PRO A 85 -15.72 2.58 9.90
CA PRO A 85 -16.11 3.92 9.44
C PRO A 85 -14.98 4.96 9.51
N ALA A 86 -14.18 4.95 10.58
CA ALA A 86 -13.05 5.88 10.72
C ALA A 86 -11.97 5.67 9.62
N VAL A 87 -11.80 4.45 9.15
CA VAL A 87 -10.89 4.19 8.03
C VAL A 87 -11.44 4.78 6.74
N ILE A 88 -12.76 4.66 6.52
CA ILE A 88 -13.42 5.21 5.34
C ILE A 88 -13.32 6.73 5.32
N SER A 89 -13.62 7.41 6.45
CA SER A 89 -13.64 8.88 6.50
C SER A 89 -12.25 9.50 6.62
N ASP A 90 -11.37 8.94 7.46
CA ASP A 90 -10.15 9.64 7.90
C ASP A 90 -8.90 9.17 7.12
N ILE A 91 -8.92 7.93 6.64
CA ILE A 91 -7.83 7.36 5.84
C ILE A 91 -8.18 7.37 4.36
N MET A 92 -9.37 6.87 4.02
CA MET A 92 -9.82 6.79 2.63
C MET A 92 -10.53 8.06 2.15
N LEU A 93 -10.77 9.04 3.02
CA LEU A 93 -11.25 10.39 2.68
C LEU A 93 -12.65 10.46 2.04
N PHE A 94 -13.46 9.40 2.16
CA PHE A 94 -14.85 9.43 1.68
C PHE A 94 -15.68 10.42 2.50
N GLY A 95 -16.61 11.11 1.84
CA GLY A 95 -17.44 12.13 2.45
C GLY A 95 -16.71 13.46 2.71
N LYS A 96 -15.43 13.58 2.33
CA LYS A 96 -14.67 14.85 2.36
C LYS A 96 -14.91 15.63 1.07
N THR A 97 -14.55 16.91 1.06
CA THR A 97 -14.52 17.68 -0.18
C THR A 97 -13.33 17.27 -1.06
N PRO A 98 -13.38 17.46 -2.38
CA PRO A 98 -12.22 17.22 -3.25
C PRO A 98 -10.95 17.98 -2.82
N GLU A 99 -11.10 19.19 -2.29
CA GLU A 99 -10.00 20.01 -1.81
C GLU A 99 -9.34 19.42 -0.55
N GLU A 100 -10.15 18.95 0.40
CA GLU A 100 -9.65 18.24 1.59
C GLU A 100 -8.93 16.96 1.21
N ALA A 101 -9.48 16.19 0.28
CA ALA A 101 -8.86 14.97 -0.22
C ALA A 101 -7.53 15.25 -0.92
N ALA A 102 -7.47 16.28 -1.76
CA ALA A 102 -6.24 16.69 -2.45
C ALA A 102 -5.14 17.20 -1.50
N ALA A 103 -5.52 17.84 -0.39
CA ALA A 103 -4.59 18.34 0.63
C ALA A 103 -4.10 17.25 1.60
N SER A 104 -4.66 16.04 1.54
CA SER A 104 -4.35 14.97 2.48
C SER A 104 -2.96 14.36 2.24
N PRO A 105 -2.19 14.04 3.30
CA PRO A 105 -0.93 13.31 3.17
C PRO A 105 -1.12 11.82 2.86
N MET A 106 -2.34 11.32 2.71
CA MET A 106 -2.65 9.90 2.57
C MET A 106 -1.97 9.24 1.37
N VAL A 107 -1.88 9.92 0.22
CA VAL A 107 -1.17 9.41 -0.96
C VAL A 107 0.28 9.06 -0.60
N HIS A 108 0.94 9.92 0.16
CA HIS A 108 2.32 9.67 0.60
C HIS A 108 2.39 8.54 1.64
N PHE A 109 1.48 8.55 2.60
CA PHE A 109 1.45 7.54 3.67
C PHE A 109 1.21 6.13 3.12
N LEU A 110 0.19 5.96 2.30
CA LEU A 110 -0.12 4.68 1.64
C LEU A 110 1.01 4.28 0.68
N GLY A 111 1.58 5.25 -0.03
CA GLY A 111 2.66 5.04 -0.99
C GLY A 111 3.90 4.39 -0.39
N GLN A 112 4.18 4.57 0.89
CA GLN A 112 5.32 3.92 1.54
C GLN A 112 5.21 2.39 1.55
N GLY A 113 4.01 1.84 1.74
CA GLY A 113 3.76 0.41 1.65
C GLY A 113 3.85 -0.11 0.21
N PHE A 114 3.18 0.56 -0.72
CA PHE A 114 3.20 0.17 -2.14
C PHE A 114 4.59 0.30 -2.78
N GLN A 115 5.40 1.26 -2.34
CA GLN A 115 6.79 1.35 -2.76
C GLN A 115 7.58 0.10 -2.37
N GLN A 116 7.40 -0.40 -1.15
CA GLN A 116 8.05 -1.64 -0.70
C GLN A 116 7.62 -2.83 -1.56
N SER A 117 6.34 -2.92 -1.89
CA SER A 117 5.81 -3.97 -2.77
C SER A 117 6.44 -3.93 -4.17
N MET A 118 6.51 -2.74 -4.77
CA MET A 118 7.13 -2.56 -6.09
C MET A 118 8.62 -2.90 -6.08
N GLU A 119 9.35 -2.47 -5.04
CA GLU A 119 10.77 -2.79 -4.87
C GLU A 119 10.99 -4.30 -4.70
N MET A 120 10.14 -4.98 -3.93
CA MET A 120 10.20 -6.43 -3.74
C MET A 120 9.96 -7.18 -5.06
N VAL A 121 8.88 -6.87 -5.75
CA VAL A 121 8.54 -7.52 -7.04
C VAL A 121 9.66 -7.31 -8.05
N ALA A 122 10.20 -6.11 -8.15
CA ALA A 122 11.31 -5.82 -9.05
C ALA A 122 12.58 -6.61 -8.68
N ALA A 123 12.95 -6.62 -7.40
CA ALA A 123 14.14 -7.32 -6.93
C ALA A 123 14.06 -8.83 -7.17
N GLU A 124 12.92 -9.45 -6.86
CA GLU A 124 12.69 -10.89 -7.07
C GLU A 124 12.66 -11.27 -8.56
N MET A 125 12.27 -10.35 -9.42
CA MET A 125 12.35 -10.53 -10.89
C MET A 125 13.71 -10.14 -11.49
N GLY A 126 14.68 -9.73 -10.67
CA GLY A 126 16.03 -9.35 -11.11
C GLY A 126 16.13 -7.95 -11.71
N PHE A 127 15.16 -7.08 -11.44
CA PHE A 127 15.15 -5.70 -11.93
C PHE A 127 15.58 -4.70 -10.86
N ALA A 128 16.27 -3.63 -11.29
CA ALA A 128 16.52 -2.47 -10.46
C ALA A 128 15.54 -1.35 -10.80
N VAL A 129 14.83 -0.85 -9.81
CA VAL A 129 13.93 0.28 -9.98
C VAL A 129 14.66 1.62 -9.85
N ASP A 130 14.13 2.65 -10.51
CA ASP A 130 14.57 4.02 -10.32
C ASP A 130 14.13 4.54 -8.94
N ALA A 131 14.88 5.51 -8.41
CA ALA A 131 14.58 6.07 -7.10
C ALA A 131 13.26 6.86 -7.05
N LYS A 132 12.77 7.33 -8.23
CA LYS A 132 11.57 8.14 -8.32
C LYS A 132 10.33 7.29 -8.41
N VAL A 133 9.40 7.50 -7.47
CA VAL A 133 8.02 7.01 -7.56
C VAL A 133 7.16 8.10 -8.17
N ILE A 134 6.35 7.75 -9.16
CA ILE A 134 5.29 8.60 -9.68
C ILE A 134 4.01 8.18 -8.95
N SER A 135 3.38 9.11 -8.25
CA SER A 135 2.11 8.88 -7.55
C SER A 135 0.99 9.71 -8.15
N GLY A 136 -0.22 9.17 -8.11
CA GLY A 136 -1.43 9.86 -8.52
C GLY A 136 -2.56 9.61 -7.52
N HIS A 137 -3.44 10.59 -7.42
CA HIS A 137 -4.69 10.52 -6.65
C HIS A 137 -5.79 11.20 -7.45
N GLU A 138 -6.83 10.47 -7.74
CA GLU A 138 -8.01 10.96 -8.44
C GLU A 138 -9.23 10.70 -7.59
N VAL A 139 -10.17 11.63 -7.59
CA VAL A 139 -11.43 11.50 -6.85
C VAL A 139 -12.62 11.74 -7.77
N ALA A 140 -13.71 11.04 -7.50
CA ALA A 140 -15.01 11.34 -8.06
C ALA A 140 -15.99 11.65 -6.93
N VAL A 141 -16.88 12.61 -7.18
CA VAL A 141 -17.88 13.05 -6.21
C VAL A 141 -19.22 12.39 -6.44
N ALA A 142 -20.00 12.26 -5.37
CA ALA A 142 -21.38 11.80 -5.47
C ALA A 142 -22.20 12.77 -6.32
N THR A 143 -23.05 12.22 -7.20
CA THR A 143 -24.03 12.98 -7.99
C THR A 143 -25.43 12.93 -7.39
N ALA A 144 -25.66 11.98 -6.45
CA ALA A 144 -26.87 11.81 -5.65
C ALA A 144 -26.45 11.33 -4.24
N PRO A 145 -27.30 11.44 -3.22
CA PRO A 145 -27.00 10.92 -1.89
C PRO A 145 -26.69 9.42 -1.95
N ILE A 146 -25.63 8.99 -1.25
CA ILE A 146 -25.17 7.60 -1.20
C ILE A 146 -25.14 7.14 0.26
N ASP A 147 -25.84 6.05 0.58
CA ASP A 147 -25.75 5.41 1.89
C ASP A 147 -24.40 4.73 2.05
N SER A 148 -23.74 4.98 3.18
CA SER A 148 -22.44 4.42 3.49
C SER A 148 -22.29 4.16 5.00
N PRO A 149 -21.25 3.41 5.43
CA PRO A 149 -20.95 3.18 6.85
C PRO A 149 -20.65 4.47 7.66
N ILE A 150 -20.31 5.57 6.99
CA ILE A 150 -20.10 6.88 7.62
C ILE A 150 -21.34 7.77 7.60
N GLY A 151 -22.50 7.24 7.20
CA GLY A 151 -23.73 7.97 6.96
C GLY A 151 -23.92 8.30 5.48
N ILE A 152 -24.79 9.27 5.19
CA ILE A 152 -25.08 9.70 3.82
C ILE A 152 -23.91 10.55 3.30
N ILE A 153 -23.36 10.15 2.18
CA ILE A 153 -22.43 10.99 1.41
C ILE A 153 -23.28 11.88 0.50
N GLU A 154 -23.26 13.17 0.77
CA GLU A 154 -24.03 14.14 0.00
C GLU A 154 -23.41 14.44 -1.37
N PRO A 155 -24.21 14.87 -2.36
CA PRO A 155 -23.70 15.29 -3.65
C PRO A 155 -22.58 16.33 -3.53
N GLY A 156 -21.53 16.17 -4.34
CA GLY A 156 -20.34 17.02 -4.32
C GLY A 156 -19.23 16.55 -3.37
N LEU A 157 -19.49 15.58 -2.49
CA LEU A 157 -18.48 14.97 -1.63
C LEU A 157 -17.85 13.75 -2.29
N VAL A 158 -16.62 13.41 -1.89
CA VAL A 158 -15.86 12.27 -2.43
C VAL A 158 -16.61 10.97 -2.17
N ALA A 159 -16.89 10.25 -3.24
CA ALA A 159 -17.64 8.99 -3.24
C ALA A 159 -16.88 7.85 -3.95
N ALA A 160 -15.89 8.18 -4.78
CA ALA A 160 -14.97 7.22 -5.35
C ALA A 160 -13.58 7.84 -5.46
N GLN A 161 -12.55 7.01 -5.43
CA GLN A 161 -11.18 7.49 -5.57
C GLN A 161 -10.25 6.40 -6.10
N ARG A 162 -9.19 6.85 -6.76
CA ARG A 162 -8.12 6.01 -7.26
C ARG A 162 -6.78 6.55 -6.77
N PHE A 163 -6.03 5.69 -6.11
CA PHE A 163 -4.61 5.92 -5.82
C PHE A 163 -3.76 5.11 -6.79
N SER A 164 -2.63 5.66 -7.21
CA SER A 164 -1.68 4.95 -8.06
C SER A 164 -0.25 5.27 -7.68
N TRP A 165 0.62 4.27 -7.79
CA TRP A 165 2.07 4.41 -7.64
C TRP A 165 2.77 3.63 -8.74
N GLN A 166 3.83 4.21 -9.29
CA GLN A 166 4.55 3.65 -10.40
C GLN A 166 6.06 3.85 -10.21
N HIS A 167 6.80 2.77 -10.41
CA HIS A 167 8.24 2.81 -10.62
C HIS A 167 8.60 2.51 -12.07
N THR A 168 9.66 3.14 -12.57
CA THR A 168 10.34 2.73 -13.80
C THR A 168 11.50 1.80 -13.47
N VAL A 169 11.82 0.92 -14.39
CA VAL A 169 12.89 -0.08 -14.25
C VAL A 169 14.08 0.32 -15.13
N ARG A 170 15.27 0.35 -14.55
CA ARG A 170 16.50 0.73 -15.27
C ARG A 170 16.85 -0.27 -16.37
N GLY A 171 17.10 0.26 -17.56
CA GLY A 171 17.62 -0.52 -18.68
C GLY A 171 16.61 -1.41 -19.40
N VAL A 172 15.38 -1.47 -18.95
CA VAL A 172 14.26 -2.16 -19.59
C VAL A 172 13.09 -1.19 -19.69
N ARG A 173 12.38 -1.20 -20.80
CA ARG A 173 11.09 -0.50 -20.88
C ARG A 173 10.06 -1.29 -20.08
N GLY A 174 10.10 -1.14 -18.78
CA GLY A 174 9.17 -1.78 -17.86
C GLY A 174 8.65 -0.78 -16.85
N ILE A 175 7.41 -0.95 -16.46
CA ILE A 175 6.72 -0.13 -15.49
C ILE A 175 6.10 -1.08 -14.48
N ILE A 176 6.35 -0.86 -13.21
CA ILE A 176 5.61 -1.50 -12.13
C ILE A 176 4.61 -0.48 -11.60
N VAL A 177 3.34 -0.75 -11.81
CA VAL A 177 2.23 0.10 -11.36
C VAL A 177 1.47 -0.67 -10.30
N MET A 178 1.27 -0.03 -9.16
CA MET A 178 0.37 -0.51 -8.13
C MET A 178 -0.74 0.52 -7.95
N GLY A 179 -1.98 0.08 -7.97
CA GLY A 179 -3.14 0.95 -7.88
C GLY A 179 -4.17 0.39 -6.90
N PHE A 180 -4.87 1.29 -6.26
CA PHE A 180 -6.05 1.02 -5.47
C PHE A 180 -7.16 1.95 -5.96
N GLU A 181 -8.29 1.38 -6.32
CA GLU A 181 -9.49 2.10 -6.72
C GLU A 181 -10.65 1.61 -5.86
N SER A 182 -11.36 2.54 -5.24
CA SER A 182 -12.56 2.24 -4.47
C SER A 182 -13.73 3.10 -4.94
N ALA A 183 -14.85 2.48 -5.17
CA ALA A 183 -16.12 3.10 -5.55
C ALA A 183 -17.15 2.93 -4.43
#